data_fe0e1584cde73ac6a98d97ea6903fd54
#
_entry.id   fe0e1584cde73ac6a98d97ea6903fd54
#
_cell.length_a   1.000
_cell.length_b   1.000
_cell.length_c   1.000
_cell.angle_alpha   90.00
_cell.angle_beta   90.00
_cell.angle_gamma   90.00
#
_symmetry.space_group_name_H-M   'P 1'
#
loop_
_entity.id
_entity.type
_entity.pdbx_description
1 polymer ?
#
loop_
_entity_poly.entity_id
_entity_poly.type
_entity_poly.pdbx_seq_one_letter_code
_entity_poly.pdbx_strand_id
1 'polypeptide(L)'
;MTARVRGPVDLDALLRSRVVDVPDFPQPGVVFKDISPLLADHVAFAGAVDAIVAHHGRGTVDKVVGIEARGFILAAPVAYHFGAGFVPVRKPGKLPLATHEEAYALEYGTNVLQVHQDAFEPGDRVLIVDDVLATGGTAAAAARLVATAGAEVLGLSVLLELAFLAGRATFSAVQPDLDVHALLTY
;
A
#
# COMPACT_ATOMS: atom_id res chain seq x y z
N MET A 1 -0.80 4.93 42.62
CA MET A 1 -0.58 5.34 41.21
C MET A 1 -1.81 4.94 40.44
N THR A 2 -2.69 5.87 40.16
CA THR A 2 -3.93 5.65 39.41
C THR A 2 -3.60 5.64 37.92
N ALA A 3 -3.71 4.47 37.28
CA ALA A 3 -3.63 4.37 35.82
C ALA A 3 -4.73 5.24 35.21
N ARG A 4 -4.37 6.28 34.47
CA ARG A 4 -5.30 7.03 33.65
C ARG A 4 -5.83 6.07 32.57
N VAL A 5 -7.09 5.68 32.70
CA VAL A 5 -7.83 5.05 31.59
C VAL A 5 -7.87 6.11 30.48
N ARG A 6 -7.03 5.95 29.47
CA ARG A 6 -7.13 6.75 28.24
C ARG A 6 -8.41 6.30 27.55
N GLY A 7 -9.29 7.22 27.22
CA GLY A 7 -10.45 6.95 26.38
C GLY A 7 -10.04 6.37 25.00
N PRO A 8 -10.98 5.87 24.20
CA PRO A 8 -10.68 5.34 22.88
C PRO A 8 -9.91 6.39 22.08
N VAL A 9 -8.79 5.96 21.50
CA VAL A 9 -7.94 6.83 20.66
C VAL A 9 -8.69 7.04 19.34
N ASP A 10 -8.96 8.28 18.99
CA ASP A 10 -9.40 8.62 17.64
C ASP A 10 -8.24 8.37 16.68
N LEU A 11 -8.34 7.26 15.95
CA LEU A 11 -7.26 6.81 15.07
C LEU A 11 -7.02 7.80 13.92
N ASP A 12 -8.08 8.33 13.29
CA ASP A 12 -7.94 9.30 12.19
C ASP A 12 -7.19 10.56 12.66
N ALA A 13 -7.62 11.13 13.79
CA ALA A 13 -6.95 12.29 14.35
C ALA A 13 -5.49 12.01 14.74
N LEU A 14 -5.21 10.83 15.31
CA LEU A 14 -3.84 10.42 15.63
C LEU A 14 -2.98 10.31 14.37
N LEU A 15 -3.43 9.58 13.35
CA LEU A 15 -2.67 9.38 12.11
C LEU A 15 -2.40 10.72 11.42
N ARG A 16 -3.42 11.60 11.27
CA ARG A 16 -3.25 12.94 10.69
C ARG A 16 -2.23 13.77 11.43
N SER A 17 -2.20 13.70 12.76
CA SER A 17 -1.24 14.45 13.58
C SER A 17 0.22 14.01 13.40
N ARG A 18 0.45 12.88 12.76
CA ARG A 18 1.77 12.28 12.49
C ARG A 18 2.19 12.33 11.03
N VAL A 19 1.36 12.88 10.15
CA VAL A 19 1.74 13.18 8.76
C VAL A 19 2.16 14.63 8.67
N VAL A 20 3.34 14.90 8.12
CA VAL A 20 3.92 16.23 8.02
C VAL A 20 3.95 16.70 6.58
N ASP A 21 3.44 17.91 6.35
CA ASP A 21 3.53 18.57 5.06
C ASP A 21 4.91 19.18 4.86
N VAL A 22 5.60 18.73 3.80
CA VAL A 22 6.90 19.27 3.40
C VAL A 22 6.70 20.00 2.06
N PRO A 23 6.65 21.33 2.07
CA PRO A 23 6.49 22.10 0.84
C PRO A 23 7.73 22.01 -0.04
N ASP A 24 7.51 22.13 -1.36
CA ASP A 24 8.56 22.16 -2.38
C ASP A 24 9.49 20.94 -2.40
N PHE A 25 8.97 19.75 -2.10
CA PHE A 25 9.69 18.49 -2.17
C PHE A 25 8.94 17.46 -3.04
N PRO A 26 9.62 16.70 -3.96
CA PRO A 26 11.05 16.79 -4.34
C PRO A 26 11.37 17.97 -5.26
N GLN A 27 10.37 18.77 -5.65
CA GLN A 27 10.51 19.92 -6.54
C GLN A 27 9.54 21.03 -6.14
N PRO A 28 9.82 22.29 -6.54
CA PRO A 28 8.95 23.43 -6.26
C PRO A 28 7.49 23.19 -6.68
N GLY A 29 6.55 23.59 -5.83
CA GLY A 29 5.10 23.44 -6.03
C GLY A 29 4.51 22.12 -5.58
N VAL A 30 5.31 21.13 -5.19
CA VAL A 30 4.84 19.86 -4.62
C VAL A 30 4.83 19.94 -3.11
N VAL A 31 3.69 19.56 -2.50
CA VAL A 31 3.60 19.36 -1.04
C VAL A 31 3.66 17.86 -0.77
N PHE A 32 4.82 17.42 -0.27
CA PHE A 32 5.04 16.02 0.06
C PHE A 32 4.47 15.69 1.45
N LYS A 33 3.78 14.57 1.56
CA LYS A 33 3.25 14.05 2.83
C LYS A 33 4.27 13.10 3.45
N ASP A 34 5.05 13.60 4.41
CA ASP A 34 6.02 12.76 5.13
C ASP A 34 5.33 11.95 6.23
N ILE A 35 5.43 10.64 6.10
CA ILE A 35 4.88 9.64 7.04
C ILE A 35 5.92 9.17 8.07
N SER A 36 7.16 9.65 8.02
CA SER A 36 8.22 9.20 8.93
C SER A 36 7.86 9.35 10.40
N PRO A 37 7.22 10.45 10.85
CA PRO A 37 6.78 10.57 12.24
C PRO A 37 5.69 9.57 12.62
N LEU A 38 4.81 9.18 11.67
CA LEU A 38 3.80 8.15 11.87
C LEU A 38 4.44 6.79 12.07
N LEU A 39 5.40 6.44 11.24
CA LEU A 39 6.13 5.16 11.33
C LEU A 39 6.95 5.06 12.62
N ALA A 40 7.44 6.18 13.13
CA ALA A 40 8.21 6.25 14.38
C ALA A 40 7.31 6.24 15.64
N ASP A 41 6.02 6.53 15.52
CA ASP A 41 5.06 6.46 16.62
C ASP A 41 4.44 5.06 16.70
N HIS A 42 4.80 4.31 17.74
CA HIS A 42 4.32 2.94 17.94
C HIS A 42 2.78 2.82 17.92
N VAL A 43 2.05 3.78 18.50
CA VAL A 43 0.58 3.70 18.58
C VAL A 43 -0.05 3.98 17.22
N ALA A 44 0.46 4.99 16.50
CA ALA A 44 0.00 5.33 15.16
C ALA A 44 0.30 4.21 14.16
N PHE A 45 1.53 3.69 14.17
CA PHE A 45 1.93 2.62 13.26
C PHE A 45 1.14 1.33 13.48
N ALA A 46 1.03 0.86 14.74
CA ALA A 46 0.23 -0.32 15.06
C ALA A 46 -1.24 -0.10 14.69
N GLY A 47 -1.81 1.07 15.01
CA GLY A 47 -3.19 1.41 14.66
C GLY A 47 -3.46 1.41 13.15
N ALA A 48 -2.50 1.88 12.34
CA ALA A 48 -2.61 1.83 10.87
C ALA A 48 -2.62 0.38 10.36
N VAL A 49 -1.73 -0.47 10.84
CA VAL A 49 -1.68 -1.89 10.47
C VAL A 49 -2.96 -2.62 10.90
N ASP A 50 -3.41 -2.42 12.14
CA ASP A 50 -4.62 -3.05 12.67
C ASP A 50 -5.88 -2.61 11.91
N ALA A 51 -5.96 -1.35 11.50
CA ALA A 51 -7.08 -0.83 10.71
C ALA A 51 -7.17 -1.49 9.33
N ILE A 52 -6.05 -1.69 8.63
CA ILE A 52 -6.02 -2.41 7.35
C ILE A 52 -6.50 -3.85 7.56
N VAL A 53 -5.98 -4.54 8.57
CA VAL A 53 -6.37 -5.93 8.86
C VAL A 53 -7.85 -6.04 9.23
N ALA A 54 -8.36 -5.10 10.04
CA ALA A 54 -9.77 -5.09 10.45
C ALA A 54 -10.73 -4.85 9.27
N HIS A 55 -10.33 -3.99 8.31
CA HIS A 55 -11.13 -3.69 7.13
C HIS A 55 -11.40 -4.92 6.26
N HIS A 56 -10.35 -5.70 5.96
CA HIS A 56 -10.47 -6.88 5.08
C HIS A 56 -10.93 -8.15 5.80
N GLY A 57 -10.83 -8.20 7.13
CA GLY A 57 -11.18 -9.39 7.93
C GLY A 57 -10.10 -10.48 7.89
N ARG A 58 -10.06 -11.29 8.95
CA ARG A 58 -9.07 -12.38 9.04
C ARG A 58 -9.45 -13.56 8.18
N GLY A 59 -8.45 -14.26 7.62
CA GLY A 59 -8.63 -15.48 6.83
C GLY A 59 -9.11 -15.24 5.40
N THR A 60 -9.12 -13.99 4.95
CA THR A 60 -9.53 -13.62 3.59
C THR A 60 -8.33 -13.46 2.64
N VAL A 61 -7.13 -13.27 3.15
CA VAL A 61 -5.91 -12.95 2.41
C VAL A 61 -4.90 -14.08 2.53
N ASP A 62 -4.38 -14.57 1.41
CA ASP A 62 -3.33 -15.60 1.34
C ASP A 62 -1.95 -14.97 1.17
N LYS A 63 -1.85 -13.88 0.42
CA LYS A 63 -0.62 -13.11 0.21
C LYS A 63 -0.88 -11.60 0.32
N VAL A 64 0.10 -10.90 0.86
CA VAL A 64 0.12 -9.44 0.86
C VAL A 64 1.27 -8.96 -0.03
N VAL A 65 0.95 -8.23 -1.07
CA VAL A 65 1.91 -7.54 -1.93
C VAL A 65 2.27 -6.21 -1.32
N GLY A 66 3.57 -5.96 -1.15
CA GLY A 66 4.10 -4.64 -0.82
C GLY A 66 4.86 -4.04 -2.00
N ILE A 67 4.67 -2.74 -2.25
CA ILE A 67 5.34 -2.05 -3.35
C ILE A 67 6.58 -1.31 -2.85
N GLU A 68 7.71 -1.46 -3.57
CA GLU A 68 8.98 -0.81 -3.22
C GLU A 68 8.86 0.72 -3.29
N ALA A 69 9.31 1.42 -2.26
CA ALA A 69 10.02 0.91 -1.10
C ALA A 69 9.18 1.05 0.19
N ARG A 70 8.39 2.13 0.33
CA ARG A 70 7.68 2.45 1.59
C ARG A 70 6.50 1.51 1.86
N GLY A 71 5.87 0.98 0.80
CA GLY A 71 4.84 -0.03 0.92
C GLY A 71 5.29 -1.27 1.70
N PHE A 72 6.56 -1.65 1.62
CA PHE A 72 7.10 -2.77 2.39
C PHE A 72 6.94 -2.63 3.90
N ILE A 73 7.06 -1.39 4.40
CA ILE A 73 7.01 -1.10 5.83
C ILE A 73 5.63 -1.42 6.40
N LEU A 74 4.57 -1.16 5.63
CA LEU A 74 3.19 -1.46 6.01
C LEU A 74 2.79 -2.89 5.65
N ALA A 75 3.15 -3.34 4.45
CA ALA A 75 2.72 -4.64 3.93
C ALA A 75 3.27 -5.82 4.75
N ALA A 76 4.51 -5.76 5.22
CA ALA A 76 5.12 -6.84 5.98
C ALA A 76 4.40 -7.10 7.33
N PRO A 77 4.13 -6.10 8.19
CA PRO A 77 3.35 -6.33 9.40
C PRO A 77 1.88 -6.68 9.11
N VAL A 78 1.27 -6.15 8.05
CA VAL A 78 -0.07 -6.53 7.62
C VAL A 78 -0.11 -8.02 7.25
N ALA A 79 0.84 -8.52 6.46
CA ALA A 79 0.96 -9.94 6.13
C ALA A 79 1.09 -10.81 7.39
N TYR A 80 1.95 -10.40 8.31
CA TYR A 80 2.14 -11.09 9.58
C TYR A 80 0.84 -11.20 10.40
N HIS A 81 0.07 -10.12 10.50
CA HIS A 81 -1.19 -10.10 11.24
C HIS A 81 -2.31 -10.90 10.57
N PHE A 82 -2.31 -11.00 9.24
CA PHE A 82 -3.20 -11.91 8.50
C PHE A 82 -2.80 -13.39 8.65
N GLY A 83 -1.54 -13.69 8.98
CA GLY A 83 -0.96 -15.02 8.82
C GLY A 83 -0.75 -15.39 7.35
N ALA A 84 -0.56 -14.37 6.50
CA ALA A 84 -0.39 -14.46 5.06
C ALA A 84 1.09 -14.37 4.66
N GLY A 85 1.41 -14.81 3.44
CA GLY A 85 2.73 -14.60 2.85
C GLY A 85 2.94 -13.12 2.45
N PHE A 86 4.19 -12.63 2.54
CA PHE A 86 4.57 -11.31 2.02
C PHE A 86 5.26 -11.47 0.67
N VAL A 87 4.81 -10.74 -0.35
CA VAL A 87 5.39 -10.72 -1.69
C VAL A 87 5.88 -9.32 -2.04
N PRO A 88 7.19 -9.13 -2.26
CA PRO A 88 7.74 -7.84 -2.66
C PRO A 88 7.55 -7.60 -4.16
N VAL A 89 6.90 -6.50 -4.52
CA VAL A 89 6.91 -5.95 -5.89
C VAL A 89 7.97 -4.87 -5.96
N ARG A 90 8.91 -5.00 -6.91
CA ARG A 90 10.13 -4.22 -6.92
C ARG A 90 10.42 -3.55 -8.27
N LYS A 91 11.30 -2.56 -8.25
CA LYS A 91 11.90 -1.97 -9.45
C LYS A 91 12.89 -2.93 -10.11
N PRO A 92 13.17 -2.79 -11.41
CA PRO A 92 14.06 -3.69 -12.16
C PRO A 92 15.43 -3.88 -11.50
N GLY A 93 15.94 -5.11 -11.62
CA GLY A 93 17.27 -5.47 -11.12
C GLY A 93 17.39 -5.63 -9.61
N LYS A 94 16.25 -5.70 -8.88
CA LYS A 94 16.22 -5.89 -7.42
C LYS A 94 15.83 -7.30 -6.99
N LEU A 95 15.30 -8.11 -7.92
CA LEU A 95 14.92 -9.50 -7.69
C LEU A 95 15.92 -10.42 -8.40
N PRO A 96 16.42 -11.49 -7.72
CA PRO A 96 17.52 -12.30 -8.22
C PRO A 96 17.13 -13.41 -9.20
N LEU A 97 15.83 -13.77 -9.26
CA LEU A 97 15.32 -14.88 -10.08
C LEU A 97 14.49 -14.36 -11.26
N ALA A 98 13.88 -15.28 -12.03
CA ALA A 98 12.97 -14.94 -13.12
C ALA A 98 11.76 -14.15 -12.62
N THR A 99 11.38 -13.11 -13.33
CA THR A 99 10.33 -12.17 -12.97
C THR A 99 9.27 -12.04 -14.05
N HIS A 100 8.04 -11.73 -13.63
CA HIS A 100 7.07 -11.02 -14.46
C HIS A 100 7.33 -9.52 -14.35
N GLU A 101 7.13 -8.80 -15.43
CA GLU A 101 7.37 -7.35 -15.52
C GLU A 101 6.12 -6.63 -16.03
N GLU A 102 5.86 -5.46 -15.47
CA GLU A 102 4.79 -4.57 -15.91
C GLU A 102 5.31 -3.15 -16.02
N ALA A 103 5.20 -2.58 -17.22
CA ALA A 103 5.54 -1.19 -17.48
C ALA A 103 4.32 -0.29 -17.26
N TYR A 104 4.52 0.88 -16.64
CA TYR A 104 3.48 1.88 -16.46
C TYR A 104 3.99 3.29 -16.70
N ALA A 105 3.12 4.13 -17.25
CA ALA A 105 3.44 5.51 -17.54
C ALA A 105 3.52 6.36 -16.26
N LEU A 106 4.46 7.27 -16.23
CA LEU A 106 4.53 8.40 -15.30
C LEU A 106 4.17 9.69 -16.04
N GLU A 107 4.04 10.80 -15.32
CA GLU A 107 3.97 12.13 -15.95
C GLU A 107 5.16 12.37 -16.89
N TYR A 108 6.35 11.88 -16.51
CA TYR A 108 7.56 11.95 -17.32
C TYR A 108 8.23 10.56 -17.35
N GLY A 109 8.10 9.85 -18.48
CA GLY A 109 8.76 8.57 -18.72
C GLY A 109 7.91 7.34 -18.35
N THR A 110 8.56 6.20 -18.27
CA THR A 110 7.97 4.90 -17.96
C THR A 110 8.74 4.25 -16.83
N ASN A 111 8.03 3.73 -15.84
CA ASN A 111 8.59 2.86 -14.82
C ASN A 111 8.19 1.42 -15.08
N VAL A 112 8.96 0.49 -14.53
CA VAL A 112 8.68 -0.95 -14.56
C VAL A 112 8.64 -1.48 -13.14
N LEU A 113 7.71 -2.36 -12.88
CA LEU A 113 7.66 -3.18 -11.66
C LEU A 113 7.89 -4.64 -12.01
N GLN A 114 8.46 -5.38 -11.07
CA GLN A 114 8.77 -6.79 -11.18
C GLN A 114 8.24 -7.55 -9.96
N VAL A 115 7.81 -8.80 -10.21
CA VAL A 115 7.52 -9.80 -9.18
C VAL A 115 8.12 -11.12 -9.61
N HIS A 116 8.57 -11.97 -8.69
CA HIS A 116 9.06 -13.31 -9.03
C HIS A 116 7.96 -14.14 -9.69
N GLN A 117 8.31 -14.97 -10.68
CA GLN A 117 7.36 -15.81 -11.40
C GLN A 117 6.70 -16.88 -10.51
N ASP A 118 7.36 -17.29 -9.47
CA ASP A 118 6.94 -18.28 -8.47
C ASP A 118 6.40 -17.67 -7.18
N ALA A 119 6.04 -16.37 -7.20
CA ALA A 119 5.59 -15.65 -6.00
C ALA A 119 4.19 -16.08 -5.52
N PHE A 120 3.36 -16.59 -6.43
CA PHE A 120 1.96 -16.94 -6.15
C PHE A 120 1.64 -18.35 -6.57
N GLU A 121 0.72 -18.97 -5.84
CA GLU A 121 0.02 -20.18 -6.26
C GLU A 121 -1.26 -19.80 -7.02
N PRO A 122 -1.72 -20.63 -7.98
CA PRO A 122 -2.98 -20.37 -8.69
C PRO A 122 -4.16 -20.22 -7.73
N GLY A 123 -4.84 -19.07 -7.80
CA GLY A 123 -5.99 -18.77 -6.95
C GLY A 123 -5.64 -18.16 -5.59
N ASP A 124 -4.37 -17.84 -5.32
CA ASP A 124 -3.99 -17.04 -4.15
C ASP A 124 -4.78 -15.73 -4.13
N ARG A 125 -5.36 -15.39 -2.98
CA ARG A 125 -6.10 -14.16 -2.74
C ARG A 125 -5.13 -13.09 -2.22
N VAL A 126 -4.94 -12.05 -3.00
CA VAL A 126 -3.86 -11.08 -2.81
C VAL A 126 -4.39 -9.70 -2.43
N LEU A 127 -3.95 -9.18 -1.30
CA LEU A 127 -4.12 -7.77 -0.92
C LEU A 127 -2.89 -6.97 -1.33
N ILE A 128 -3.08 -5.87 -2.07
CA ILE A 128 -2.01 -4.93 -2.39
C ILE A 128 -1.95 -3.84 -1.32
N VAL A 129 -0.76 -3.57 -0.80
CA VAL A 129 -0.54 -2.55 0.24
C VAL A 129 0.58 -1.61 -0.17
N ASP A 130 0.30 -0.31 -0.10
CA ASP A 130 1.30 0.74 -0.34
C ASP A 130 1.14 1.89 0.69
N ASP A 131 2.08 2.82 0.71
CA ASP A 131 1.99 3.99 1.59
C ASP A 131 1.09 5.09 1.01
N VAL A 132 1.10 5.30 -0.30
CA VAL A 132 0.33 6.39 -0.94
C VAL A 132 -0.31 5.97 -2.25
N LEU A 133 -1.57 6.30 -2.42
CA LEU A 133 -2.26 6.32 -3.69
C LEU A 133 -2.23 7.75 -4.24
N ALA A 134 -1.33 8.01 -5.19
CA ALA A 134 -1.23 9.27 -5.91
C ALA A 134 -1.98 9.19 -7.23
N THR A 135 -1.32 9.04 -8.37
CA THR A 135 -1.93 8.91 -9.70
C THR A 135 -2.50 7.51 -9.99
N GLY A 136 -2.20 6.52 -9.15
CA GLY A 136 -2.70 5.14 -9.27
C GLY A 136 -1.92 4.23 -10.23
N GLY A 137 -1.00 4.77 -11.02
CA GLY A 137 -0.25 3.98 -12.01
C GLY A 137 0.52 2.81 -11.41
N THR A 138 1.20 3.03 -10.29
CA THR A 138 1.96 2.01 -9.55
C THR A 138 1.06 0.89 -9.02
N ALA A 139 -0.07 1.26 -8.40
CA ALA A 139 -1.03 0.28 -7.87
C ALA A 139 -1.69 -0.53 -8.99
N ALA A 140 -2.06 0.12 -10.11
CA ALA A 140 -2.60 -0.54 -11.28
C ALA A 140 -1.60 -1.52 -11.92
N ALA A 141 -0.31 -1.15 -12.00
CA ALA A 141 0.74 -2.04 -12.48
C ALA A 141 0.93 -3.25 -11.56
N ALA A 142 0.92 -3.04 -10.25
CA ALA A 142 1.00 -4.14 -9.28
C ALA A 142 -0.20 -5.10 -9.42
N ALA A 143 -1.41 -4.58 -9.63
CA ALA A 143 -2.60 -5.41 -9.85
C ALA A 143 -2.50 -6.25 -11.13
N ARG A 144 -1.98 -5.68 -12.22
CA ARG A 144 -1.72 -6.43 -13.47
C ARG A 144 -0.67 -7.51 -13.28
N LEU A 145 0.40 -7.24 -12.51
CA LEU A 145 1.41 -8.27 -12.18
C LEU A 145 0.81 -9.44 -11.42
N VAL A 146 -0.02 -9.20 -10.41
CA VAL A 146 -0.71 -10.24 -9.65
C VAL A 146 -1.58 -11.10 -10.58
N ALA A 147 -2.38 -10.47 -11.44
CA ALA A 147 -3.22 -11.18 -12.41
C ALA A 147 -2.40 -11.99 -13.43
N THR A 148 -1.30 -11.43 -13.95
CA THR A 148 -0.38 -12.12 -14.89
C THR A 148 0.26 -13.34 -14.23
N ALA A 149 0.52 -13.29 -12.94
CA ALA A 149 1.08 -14.39 -12.17
C ALA A 149 0.01 -15.44 -11.73
N GLY A 150 -1.27 -15.27 -12.13
CA GLY A 150 -2.33 -16.24 -11.90
C GLY A 150 -3.01 -16.16 -10.54
N ALA A 151 -2.83 -15.04 -9.80
CA ALA A 151 -3.46 -14.81 -8.51
C ALA A 151 -4.63 -13.81 -8.62
N GLU A 152 -5.49 -13.77 -7.60
CA GLU A 152 -6.67 -12.94 -7.53
C GLU A 152 -6.39 -11.70 -6.64
N VAL A 153 -6.60 -10.49 -7.17
CA VAL A 153 -6.52 -9.27 -6.38
C VAL A 153 -7.81 -9.09 -5.59
N LEU A 154 -7.73 -8.94 -4.27
CA LEU A 154 -8.86 -8.66 -3.39
C LEU A 154 -9.14 -7.16 -3.21
N GLY A 155 -8.12 -6.34 -3.32
CA GLY A 155 -8.22 -4.91 -3.13
C GLY A 155 -6.88 -4.23 -2.97
N LEU A 156 -6.96 -2.92 -2.75
CA LEU A 156 -5.82 -2.05 -2.47
C LEU A 156 -6.01 -1.37 -1.11
N SER A 157 -5.03 -1.46 -0.23
CA SER A 157 -4.99 -0.65 1.00
C SER A 157 -3.80 0.28 1.00
N VAL A 158 -4.04 1.55 1.34
CA VAL A 158 -3.00 2.57 1.43
C VAL A 158 -3.13 3.38 2.72
N LEU A 159 -2.00 3.88 3.21
CA LEU A 159 -2.02 4.80 4.34
C LEU A 159 -2.61 6.15 3.93
N LEU A 160 -2.20 6.68 2.78
CA LEU A 160 -2.63 7.98 2.27
C LEU A 160 -3.23 7.86 0.87
N GLU A 161 -4.30 8.61 0.63
CA GLU A 161 -4.80 8.91 -0.71
C GLU A 161 -4.70 10.40 -0.98
N LEU A 162 -4.12 10.75 -2.13
CA LEU A 162 -4.12 12.11 -2.67
C LEU A 162 -5.26 12.23 -3.70
N ALA A 163 -6.47 12.50 -3.20
CA ALA A 163 -7.70 12.41 -4.01
C ALA A 163 -7.69 13.33 -5.25
N PHE A 164 -7.02 14.48 -5.15
CA PHE A 164 -6.89 15.44 -6.25
C PHE A 164 -6.09 14.89 -7.46
N LEU A 165 -5.36 13.78 -7.29
CA LEU A 165 -4.63 13.08 -8.37
C LEU A 165 -5.44 11.96 -9.03
N ALA A 166 -6.68 11.74 -8.59
CA ALA A 166 -7.63 10.78 -9.15
C ALA A 166 -7.10 9.32 -9.27
N GLY A 167 -6.22 8.90 -8.38
CA GLY A 167 -5.60 7.56 -8.41
C GLY A 167 -6.60 6.40 -8.35
N ARG A 168 -7.73 6.58 -7.66
CA ARG A 168 -8.82 5.57 -7.66
C ARG A 168 -9.33 5.29 -9.07
N ALA A 169 -9.54 6.31 -9.88
CA ALA A 169 -10.03 6.14 -11.25
C ALA A 169 -9.05 5.32 -12.08
N THR A 170 -7.74 5.55 -11.93
CA THR A 170 -6.70 4.77 -12.61
C THR A 170 -6.69 3.30 -12.14
N PHE A 171 -6.82 3.05 -10.84
CA PHE A 171 -6.87 1.70 -10.31
C PHE A 171 -8.16 0.98 -10.73
N SER A 172 -9.32 1.62 -10.62
CA SER A 172 -10.61 1.04 -11.02
C SER A 172 -10.72 0.77 -12.51
N ALA A 173 -9.96 1.45 -13.37
CA ALA A 173 -9.89 1.13 -14.80
C ALA A 173 -9.28 -0.27 -15.06
N VAL A 174 -8.47 -0.79 -14.13
CA VAL A 174 -7.87 -2.15 -14.19
C VAL A 174 -8.65 -3.14 -13.34
N GLN A 175 -9.21 -2.67 -12.24
CA GLN A 175 -9.91 -3.47 -11.24
C GLN A 175 -11.23 -2.76 -10.85
N PRO A 176 -12.28 -2.82 -11.70
CA PRO A 176 -13.48 -1.99 -11.54
C PRO A 176 -14.31 -2.32 -10.30
N ASP A 177 -14.29 -3.58 -9.86
CA ASP A 177 -15.14 -4.09 -8.77
C ASP A 177 -14.41 -4.17 -7.42
N LEU A 178 -13.13 -3.75 -7.38
CA LEU A 178 -12.32 -3.89 -6.17
C LEU A 178 -12.34 -2.65 -5.29
N ASP A 179 -12.33 -2.91 -3.98
CA ASP A 179 -12.25 -1.87 -2.98
C ASP A 179 -10.87 -1.22 -2.92
N VAL A 180 -10.88 0.09 -2.73
CA VAL A 180 -9.69 0.89 -2.43
C VAL A 180 -9.88 1.48 -1.04
N HIS A 181 -9.20 0.90 -0.08
CA HIS A 181 -9.21 1.34 1.31
C HIS A 181 -8.04 2.30 1.58
N ALA A 182 -8.35 3.55 1.90
CA ALA A 182 -7.37 4.55 2.33
C ALA A 182 -7.64 4.94 3.79
N LEU A 183 -6.59 4.91 4.63
CA LEU A 183 -6.75 5.31 6.03
C LEU A 183 -6.92 6.83 6.17
N LEU A 184 -6.22 7.60 5.34
CA LEU A 184 -6.32 9.06 5.28
C LEU A 184 -6.52 9.52 3.83
N THR A 185 -7.39 10.51 3.63
CA THR A 185 -7.59 11.17 2.33
C THR A 185 -7.26 12.66 2.45
N TYR A 186 -6.51 13.19 1.46
CA TYR A 186 -6.12 14.58 1.33
C TYR A 186 -6.56 15.16 -0.02
#